data_f0deac1549c060ed2b50d1eefffc8190
#
_entry.id   f0deac1549c060ed2b50d1eefffc8190
#
_cell.length_a   1.000
_cell.length_b   1.000
_cell.length_c   1.000
_cell.angle_alpha   90.00
_cell.angle_beta   90.00
_cell.angle_gamma   90.00
#
_symmetry.space_group_name_H-M   'P 1'
#
loop_
_entity.id
_entity.type
_entity.pdbx_description
1 polymer ?
#
loop_
_entity_poly.entity_id
_entity_poly.type
_entity_poly.pdbx_seq_one_letter_code
_entity_poly.pdbx_strand_id
1 'polypeptide(L)'
;MSNNHFSLFTFRSSLKKYPFSIACITLIWILSFVPFFPETPLDDVQFIDKWTHLVMYGGTCSVIWIEYLRRHTSLNKKKLFYWAWLAPIIMSGIIEILQENCTNHTRSGEWFDFLANSTGVTLGAVIGLLLAHVKVFNKHFRHLS
;
A
#
# COMPACT_ATOMS: atom_id res chain seq x y z
N MET A 1 -15.57 17.25 -26.40
CA MET A 1 -16.03 16.03 -25.65
C MET A 1 -15.10 14.83 -25.85
N SER A 2 -13.76 15.01 -25.82
CA SER A 2 -12.80 13.94 -26.17
C SER A 2 -11.92 13.42 -25.00
N ASN A 3 -11.98 14.01 -23.81
CA ASN A 3 -11.03 13.67 -22.73
C ASN A 3 -11.41 12.48 -21.85
N ASN A 4 -12.66 12.02 -21.89
CA ASN A 4 -13.13 10.95 -20.98
C ASN A 4 -12.74 9.53 -21.45
N HIS A 5 -12.60 9.30 -22.75
CA HIS A 5 -12.22 8.00 -23.31
C HIS A 5 -10.76 7.63 -23.03
N PHE A 6 -9.86 8.60 -23.04
CA PHE A 6 -8.44 8.39 -22.75
C PHE A 6 -8.21 8.02 -21.27
N SER A 7 -8.93 8.66 -20.36
CA SER A 7 -8.86 8.40 -18.91
C SER A 7 -9.31 6.99 -18.55
N LEU A 8 -10.45 6.54 -19.07
CA LEU A 8 -11.01 5.21 -18.81
C LEU A 8 -10.14 4.08 -19.37
N PHE A 9 -9.55 4.27 -20.56
CA PHE A 9 -8.65 3.27 -21.16
C PHE A 9 -7.36 3.13 -20.37
N THR A 10 -6.80 4.24 -19.91
CA THR A 10 -5.58 4.26 -19.08
C THR A 10 -5.82 3.61 -17.71
N PHE A 11 -6.97 3.90 -17.09
CA PHE A 11 -7.38 3.30 -15.82
C PHE A 11 -7.56 1.78 -15.95
N ARG A 12 -8.30 1.32 -16.95
CA ARG A 12 -8.52 -0.12 -17.23
C ARG A 12 -7.23 -0.86 -17.56
N SER A 13 -6.27 -0.20 -18.21
CA SER A 13 -4.93 -0.74 -18.46
C SER A 13 -4.12 -0.88 -17.18
N SER A 14 -4.23 0.07 -16.25
CA SER A 14 -3.55 0.02 -14.95
C SER A 14 -4.11 -1.08 -14.04
N LEU A 15 -5.42 -1.29 -14.03
CA LEU A 15 -6.09 -2.38 -13.30
C LEU A 15 -5.54 -3.75 -13.71
N LYS A 16 -5.33 -3.97 -15.02
CA LYS A 16 -4.76 -5.22 -15.52
C LYS A 16 -3.25 -5.36 -15.22
N LYS A 17 -2.56 -4.25 -14.98
CA LYS A 17 -1.11 -4.26 -14.71
C LYS A 17 -0.76 -4.53 -13.25
N TYR A 18 -1.61 -4.13 -12.30
CA TYR A 18 -1.31 -4.19 -10.86
C TYR A 18 -2.47 -4.81 -10.06
N PRO A 19 -2.90 -6.04 -10.41
CA PRO A 19 -4.11 -6.62 -9.82
C PRO A 19 -3.98 -6.86 -8.31
N PHE A 20 -2.83 -7.32 -7.83
CA PHE A 20 -2.63 -7.57 -6.40
C PHE A 20 -2.54 -6.29 -5.58
N SER A 21 -1.85 -5.27 -6.10
CA SER A 21 -1.81 -3.95 -5.46
C SER A 21 -3.20 -3.36 -5.32
N ILE A 22 -4.03 -3.45 -6.36
CA ILE A 22 -5.40 -2.95 -6.34
C ILE A 22 -6.24 -3.75 -5.36
N ALA A 23 -6.11 -5.08 -5.34
CA ALA A 23 -6.82 -5.93 -4.38
C ALA A 23 -6.45 -5.56 -2.93
N CYS A 24 -5.17 -5.36 -2.62
CA CYS A 24 -4.72 -4.93 -1.30
C CYS A 24 -5.27 -3.56 -0.92
N ILE A 25 -5.21 -2.57 -1.83
CA ILE A 25 -5.76 -1.22 -1.58
C ILE A 25 -7.27 -1.29 -1.34
N THR A 26 -8.00 -2.05 -2.15
CA THR A 26 -9.44 -2.23 -1.98
C THR A 26 -9.75 -2.89 -0.63
N LEU A 27 -8.96 -3.90 -0.24
CA LEU A 27 -9.11 -4.56 1.05
C LEU A 27 -8.89 -3.59 2.22
N ILE A 28 -7.86 -2.73 2.15
CA ILE A 28 -7.65 -1.68 3.15
C ILE A 28 -8.90 -0.80 3.28
N TRP A 29 -9.43 -0.30 2.17
CA TRP A 29 -10.63 0.53 2.18
C TRP A 29 -11.82 -0.20 2.81
N ILE A 30 -12.07 -1.45 2.45
CA ILE A 30 -13.17 -2.23 3.02
C ILE A 30 -12.97 -2.39 4.53
N LEU A 31 -11.81 -2.86 4.97
CA LEU A 31 -11.53 -3.12 6.39
C LEU A 31 -11.55 -1.85 7.23
N SER A 32 -11.15 -0.72 6.68
CA SER A 32 -11.18 0.57 7.38
C SER A 32 -12.59 1.05 7.74
N PHE A 33 -13.62 0.63 7.01
CA PHE A 33 -15.00 1.06 7.22
C PHE A 33 -15.94 -0.04 7.73
N VAL A 34 -15.45 -1.26 7.96
CA VAL A 34 -16.24 -2.32 8.61
C VAL A 34 -16.48 -1.95 10.08
N PRO A 35 -17.75 -1.82 10.54
CA PRO A 35 -18.05 -1.31 11.87
C PRO A 35 -17.73 -2.28 13.01
N PHE A 36 -17.62 -3.57 12.70
CA PHE A 36 -17.39 -4.62 13.71
C PHE A 36 -16.30 -5.58 13.25
N PHE A 37 -15.31 -5.79 14.10
CA PHE A 37 -14.48 -6.98 14.04
C PHE A 37 -14.91 -7.94 15.15
N PRO A 38 -15.03 -9.25 14.87
CA PRO A 38 -15.28 -10.22 15.94
C PRO A 38 -14.09 -10.19 16.93
N GLU A 39 -14.41 -10.29 18.21
CA GLU A 39 -13.40 -10.43 19.26
C GLU A 39 -12.52 -11.65 18.95
N THR A 40 -11.24 -11.47 19.05
CA THR A 40 -10.24 -12.52 18.79
C THR A 40 -9.36 -12.71 20.00
N PRO A 41 -8.73 -13.88 20.19
CA PRO A 41 -7.76 -14.09 21.27
C PRO A 41 -6.55 -13.14 21.18
N LEU A 42 -6.41 -12.41 20.10
CA LEU A 42 -5.34 -11.43 19.89
C LEU A 42 -5.67 -10.05 20.49
N ASP A 43 -6.91 -9.82 20.89
CA ASP A 43 -7.36 -8.52 21.46
C ASP A 43 -6.66 -8.23 22.80
N ASP A 44 -6.21 -9.29 23.49
CA ASP A 44 -5.39 -9.17 24.70
C ASP A 44 -3.95 -8.72 24.44
N VAL A 45 -3.51 -8.70 23.16
CA VAL A 45 -2.15 -8.26 22.80
C VAL A 45 -2.10 -6.74 22.74
N GLN A 46 -1.24 -6.17 23.56
CA GLN A 46 -1.05 -4.72 23.62
C GLN A 46 -0.70 -4.15 22.24
N PHE A 47 -1.44 -3.13 21.82
CA PHE A 47 -1.26 -2.46 20.52
C PHE A 47 -1.51 -3.35 19.30
N ILE A 48 -2.29 -4.43 19.39
CA ILE A 48 -2.59 -5.32 18.26
C ILE A 48 -3.14 -4.54 17.05
N ASP A 49 -3.97 -3.55 17.30
CA ASP A 49 -4.53 -2.67 16.29
C ASP A 49 -3.41 -1.95 15.49
N LYS A 50 -2.43 -1.35 16.17
CA LYS A 50 -1.29 -0.67 15.54
C LYS A 50 -0.41 -1.62 14.74
N TRP A 51 -0.22 -2.85 15.23
CA TRP A 51 0.50 -3.90 14.50
C TRP A 51 -0.25 -4.31 13.23
N THR A 52 -1.57 -4.40 13.30
CA THR A 52 -2.42 -4.70 12.15
C THR A 52 -2.28 -3.62 11.07
N HIS A 53 -2.36 -2.35 11.45
CA HIS A 53 -2.15 -1.21 10.56
C HIS A 53 -0.76 -1.26 9.90
N LEU A 54 0.29 -1.45 10.69
CA LEU A 54 1.67 -1.54 10.20
C LEU A 54 1.85 -2.66 9.17
N VAL A 55 1.36 -3.86 9.47
CA VAL A 55 1.49 -5.04 8.59
C VAL A 55 0.67 -4.86 7.32
N MET A 56 -0.55 -4.35 7.43
CA MET A 56 -1.46 -4.16 6.31
C MET A 56 -0.90 -3.16 5.29
N TYR A 57 -0.43 -2.01 5.75
CA TYR A 57 0.17 -1.00 4.88
C TYR A 57 1.57 -1.37 4.38
N GLY A 58 2.39 -1.98 5.23
CA GLY A 58 3.71 -2.48 4.85
C GLY A 58 3.66 -3.61 3.83
N GLY A 59 2.73 -4.55 4.02
CA GLY A 59 2.45 -5.62 3.07
C GLY A 59 1.98 -5.07 1.73
N THR A 60 1.02 -4.14 1.74
CA THR A 60 0.52 -3.50 0.52
C THR A 60 1.63 -2.77 -0.24
N CYS A 61 2.46 -1.98 0.45
CA CYS A 61 3.61 -1.32 -0.16
C CYS A 61 4.59 -2.33 -0.78
N SER A 62 4.90 -3.41 -0.07
CA SER A 62 5.76 -4.49 -0.57
C SER A 62 5.18 -5.14 -1.83
N VAL A 63 3.87 -5.40 -1.88
CA VAL A 63 3.17 -5.93 -3.07
C VAL A 63 3.29 -4.97 -4.24
N ILE A 64 3.08 -3.66 -4.04
CA ILE A 64 3.25 -2.63 -5.08
C ILE A 64 4.67 -2.69 -5.66
N TRP A 65 5.69 -2.79 -4.81
CA TRP A 65 7.08 -2.90 -5.24
C TRP A 65 7.35 -4.19 -6.02
N ILE A 66 6.86 -5.34 -5.54
CA ILE A 66 7.04 -6.63 -6.21
C ILE A 66 6.38 -6.61 -7.59
N GLU A 67 5.13 -6.13 -7.71
CA GLU A 67 4.45 -6.03 -9.00
C GLU A 67 5.17 -5.07 -9.95
N TYR A 68 5.66 -3.94 -9.45
CA TYR A 68 6.46 -3.01 -10.25
C TYR A 68 7.75 -3.68 -10.76
N LEU A 69 8.50 -4.31 -9.87
CA LEU A 69 9.76 -4.97 -10.21
C LEU A 69 9.57 -6.13 -11.20
N ARG A 70 8.46 -6.86 -11.12
CA ARG A 70 8.14 -7.94 -12.07
C ARG A 70 7.91 -7.42 -13.49
N ARG A 71 7.39 -6.21 -13.64
CA ARG A 71 6.94 -5.65 -14.92
C ARG A 71 7.92 -4.68 -15.57
N HIS A 72 8.87 -4.15 -14.80
CA HIS A 72 9.81 -3.15 -15.29
C HIS A 72 11.24 -3.65 -15.14
N THR A 73 12.02 -3.44 -16.18
CA THR A 73 13.47 -3.76 -16.20
C THR A 73 14.31 -2.63 -15.65
N SER A 74 13.78 -1.41 -15.65
CA SER A 74 14.44 -0.22 -15.12
C SER A 74 13.65 0.38 -13.95
N LEU A 75 14.37 0.94 -12.98
CA LEU A 75 13.79 1.59 -11.81
C LEU A 75 13.52 3.07 -12.11
N ASN A 76 12.26 3.45 -12.07
CA ASN A 76 11.89 4.85 -12.04
C ASN A 76 11.66 5.29 -10.59
N LYS A 77 12.73 5.82 -9.96
CA LYS A 77 12.72 6.22 -8.55
C LYS A 77 11.64 7.27 -8.24
N LYS A 78 11.41 8.25 -9.14
CA LYS A 78 10.36 9.27 -8.95
C LYS A 78 8.98 8.64 -8.93
N LYS A 79 8.68 7.74 -9.89
CA LYS A 79 7.39 7.06 -9.94
C LYS A 79 7.15 6.21 -8.70
N LEU A 80 8.14 5.47 -8.23
CA LEU A 80 8.04 4.65 -7.02
C LEU A 80 7.87 5.51 -5.77
N PHE A 81 8.58 6.64 -5.66
CA PHE A 81 8.39 7.57 -4.56
C PHE A 81 6.95 8.08 -4.47
N TYR A 82 6.36 8.53 -5.57
CA TYR A 82 5.00 9.06 -5.54
C TYR A 82 3.93 7.98 -5.37
N TRP A 83 4.04 6.85 -6.07
CA TRP A 83 2.96 5.86 -6.13
C TRP A 83 3.09 4.73 -5.10
N ALA A 84 4.31 4.35 -4.71
CA ALA A 84 4.53 3.26 -3.78
C ALA A 84 4.79 3.72 -2.34
N TRP A 85 5.19 4.98 -2.14
CA TRP A 85 5.46 5.51 -0.81
C TRP A 85 4.52 6.66 -0.43
N LEU A 86 4.48 7.75 -1.20
CA LEU A 86 3.72 8.95 -0.82
C LEU A 86 2.20 8.73 -0.92
N ALA A 87 1.71 8.13 -2.01
CA ALA A 87 0.28 7.93 -2.22
C ALA A 87 -0.38 7.05 -1.14
N PRO A 88 0.21 5.90 -0.68
CA PRO A 88 -0.35 5.14 0.43
C PRO A 88 -0.36 5.91 1.76
N ILE A 89 0.63 6.76 2.03
CA ILE A 89 0.65 7.61 3.23
C ILE A 89 -0.47 8.66 3.18
N ILE A 90 -0.64 9.33 2.04
CA ILE A 90 -1.75 10.28 1.86
C ILE A 90 -3.10 9.57 1.98
N MET A 91 -3.24 8.40 1.36
CA MET A 91 -4.44 7.58 1.46
C MET A 91 -4.76 7.22 2.90
N SER A 92 -3.76 6.82 3.68
CA SER A 92 -3.91 6.55 5.11
C SER A 92 -4.46 7.75 5.86
N GLY A 93 -3.87 8.93 5.69
CA GLY A 93 -4.35 10.16 6.34
C GLY A 93 -5.80 10.50 5.97
N ILE A 94 -6.18 10.29 4.70
CA ILE A 94 -7.56 10.49 4.25
C ILE A 94 -8.51 9.49 4.95
N ILE A 95 -8.12 8.24 5.07
CA ILE A 95 -8.92 7.21 5.74
C ILE A 95 -9.13 7.57 7.21
N GLU A 96 -8.10 7.98 7.95
CA GLU A 96 -8.22 8.39 9.35
C GLU A 96 -9.20 9.56 9.51
N ILE A 97 -9.10 10.59 8.64
CA ILE A 97 -10.02 11.72 8.66
C ILE A 97 -11.46 11.28 8.37
N LEU A 98 -11.66 10.35 7.44
CA LEU A 98 -12.99 9.82 7.12
C LEU A 98 -13.54 8.95 8.24
N GLN A 99 -12.71 8.16 8.91
CA GLN A 99 -13.13 7.38 10.08
C GLN A 99 -13.62 8.29 11.20
N GLU A 100 -12.89 9.35 11.52
CA GLU A 100 -13.28 10.31 12.55
C GLU A 100 -14.60 11.02 12.22
N ASN A 101 -14.82 11.42 10.97
CA ASN A 101 -15.93 12.30 10.59
C ASN A 101 -17.14 11.57 10.00
N CYS A 102 -17.00 10.36 9.47
CA CYS A 102 -18.03 9.71 8.67
C CYS A 102 -18.56 8.40 9.26
N THR A 103 -18.02 7.90 10.38
CA THR A 103 -18.44 6.60 10.92
C THR A 103 -19.39 6.70 12.13
N ASN A 104 -19.98 7.86 12.41
CA ASN A 104 -20.84 8.08 13.57
C ASN A 104 -20.22 7.57 14.89
N HIS A 105 -18.92 7.80 15.08
CA HIS A 105 -18.14 7.35 16.24
C HIS A 105 -18.06 5.82 16.43
N THR A 106 -18.41 5.02 15.42
CA THR A 106 -18.18 3.57 15.45
C THR A 106 -16.71 3.22 15.20
N ARG A 107 -15.96 4.13 14.61
CA ARG A 107 -14.49 4.09 14.42
C ARG A 107 -13.93 5.46 14.74
N SER A 108 -12.88 5.52 15.52
CA SER A 108 -12.11 6.74 15.77
C SER A 108 -10.90 6.79 14.84
N GLY A 109 -10.67 7.93 14.20
CA GLY A 109 -9.42 8.20 13.50
C GLY A 109 -8.33 8.54 14.53
N GLU A 110 -7.26 7.77 14.56
CA GLU A 110 -6.19 7.95 15.54
C GLU A 110 -4.87 8.34 14.88
N TRP A 111 -4.20 9.34 15.44
CA TRP A 111 -2.86 9.73 14.99
C TRP A 111 -1.85 8.59 15.06
N PHE A 112 -1.98 7.70 16.04
CA PHE A 112 -1.10 6.54 16.18
C PHE A 112 -1.31 5.53 15.06
N ASP A 113 -2.53 5.39 14.53
CA ASP A 113 -2.82 4.54 13.38
C ASP A 113 -2.19 5.10 12.12
N PHE A 114 -2.30 6.41 11.91
CA PHE A 114 -1.59 7.09 10.83
C PHE A 114 -0.07 6.91 10.91
N LEU A 115 0.52 6.99 12.11
CA LEU A 115 1.95 6.74 12.32
C LEU A 115 2.32 5.28 12.04
N ALA A 116 1.51 4.32 12.51
CA ALA A 116 1.72 2.89 12.25
C ALA A 116 1.64 2.59 10.74
N ASN A 117 0.65 3.14 10.04
CA ASN A 117 0.47 3.04 8.60
C ASN A 117 1.68 3.59 7.84
N SER A 118 2.12 4.80 8.19
CA SER A 118 3.27 5.47 7.57
C SER A 118 4.58 4.72 7.80
N THR A 119 4.75 4.16 9.00
CA THR A 119 5.89 3.30 9.35
C THR A 119 5.85 2.01 8.53
N GLY A 120 4.69 1.36 8.43
CA GLY A 120 4.49 0.17 7.60
C GLY A 120 4.85 0.42 6.14
N VAL A 121 4.32 1.50 5.54
CA VAL A 121 4.66 1.89 4.16
C VAL A 121 6.17 2.10 3.99
N THR A 122 6.81 2.75 4.94
CA THR A 122 8.26 3.01 4.88
C THR A 122 9.06 1.70 4.95
N LEU A 123 8.70 0.78 5.84
CA LEU A 123 9.31 -0.55 5.92
C LEU A 123 9.10 -1.35 4.64
N GLY A 124 7.89 -1.33 4.08
CA GLY A 124 7.59 -1.94 2.78
C GLY A 124 8.41 -1.37 1.63
N ALA A 125 8.64 -0.05 1.64
CA ALA A 125 9.51 0.61 0.66
C ALA A 125 10.98 0.20 0.82
N VAL A 126 11.48 0.04 2.04
CA VAL A 126 12.84 -0.46 2.31
C VAL A 126 12.98 -1.89 1.77
N ILE A 127 12.02 -2.78 2.05
CA ILE A 127 12.00 -4.15 1.50
C ILE A 127 12.02 -4.09 -0.04
N GLY A 128 11.20 -3.23 -0.64
CA GLY A 128 11.16 -3.04 -2.09
C GLY A 128 12.50 -2.59 -2.69
N LEU A 129 13.18 -1.66 -2.02
CA LEU A 129 14.52 -1.20 -2.42
C LEU A 129 15.57 -2.32 -2.34
N LEU A 130 15.54 -3.13 -1.29
CA LEU A 130 16.42 -4.29 -1.14
C LEU A 130 16.19 -5.32 -2.25
N LEU A 131 14.93 -5.63 -2.55
CA LEU A 131 14.58 -6.53 -3.66
C LEU A 131 15.03 -5.98 -5.03
N ALA A 132 14.90 -4.67 -5.22
CA ALA A 132 15.39 -4.00 -6.43
C ALA A 132 16.89 -4.11 -6.57
N HIS A 133 17.65 -3.93 -5.48
CA HIS A 133 19.09 -4.07 -5.46
C HIS A 133 19.53 -5.48 -5.84
N VAL A 134 18.93 -6.50 -5.23
CA VAL A 134 19.21 -7.92 -5.56
C VAL A 134 18.91 -8.22 -7.04
N LYS A 135 17.80 -7.71 -7.56
CA LYS A 135 17.43 -7.90 -8.97
C LYS A 135 18.48 -7.31 -9.93
N VAL A 136 18.94 -6.09 -9.65
CA VAL A 136 19.96 -5.41 -10.46
C VAL A 136 21.28 -6.18 -10.40
N PHE A 137 21.70 -6.62 -9.21
CA PHE A 137 22.90 -7.40 -8.99
C PHE A 137 22.87 -8.72 -9.78
N ASN A 138 21.80 -9.51 -9.65
CA ASN A 138 21.66 -10.78 -10.37
C ASN A 138 21.62 -10.62 -11.89
N LYS A 139 21.09 -9.51 -12.40
CA LYS A 139 21.11 -9.20 -13.83
C LYS A 139 22.56 -8.96 -14.31
N HIS A 140 23.35 -8.24 -13.53
CA HIS A 140 24.75 -7.96 -13.87
C HIS A 140 25.59 -9.24 -13.98
N PHE A 141 25.43 -10.17 -13.05
CA PHE A 141 26.15 -11.45 -13.07
C PHE A 141 25.77 -12.35 -14.25
N ARG A 142 24.50 -12.37 -14.68
CA ARG A 142 24.07 -13.16 -15.86
C ARG A 142 24.64 -12.67 -17.18
N HIS A 143 25.16 -11.47 -17.26
CA HIS A 143 25.82 -10.95 -18.46
C HIS A 143 27.34 -11.21 -18.48
N LEU A 144 27.90 -11.71 -17.39
CA LEU A 144 29.34 -12.03 -17.25
C LEU A 144 29.62 -13.53 -17.34
N SER A 145 28.61 -14.38 -17.32
CA SER A 145 28.64 -15.82 -17.56
C SER A 145 28.12 -16.15 -18.95
#